data_d3c1dfabf6ed2420d4e390dfce5cd515
#
_entry.id   d3c1dfabf6ed2420d4e390dfce5cd515
#
_cell.length_a   1.000
_cell.length_b   1.000
_cell.length_c   1.000
_cell.angle_alpha   90.00
_cell.angle_beta   90.00
_cell.angle_gamma   90.00
#
_symmetry.space_group_name_H-M   'P 1'
#
loop_
_entity.id
_entity.type
_entity.pdbx_description
1 polymer ?
#
loop_
_entity_poly.entity_id
_entity_poly.type
_entity_poly.pdbx_seq_one_letter_code
_entity_poly.pdbx_strand_id
1 'polypeptide(L)'
;RSQARINAYQQIDQQFASQITQLRTMRQEMQTLQQSLDTDSNGQISQAEAQANQSVVQQLQQKEQQLQQASQPIVLAQTYAIEQLINDYQNVQQQVVQQKKIQLLLNPDAIQWAPDAVNVTDDLVAALNQRVPSVQTTPPAGWRPRQESLATQQTVSQVLLNVAQQQAAQQQQQAGQQPAQQQPAQPSGR
;
A
#
# COMPACT_ATOMS: atom_id res chain seq x y z
N ARG A 1 2.54 -1.81 -11.45
CA ARG A 1 1.64 -2.18 -12.59
C ARG A 1 1.78 -3.64 -13.04
N SER A 2 2.78 -4.42 -12.54
CA SER A 2 2.92 -5.83 -12.91
C SER A 2 1.71 -6.65 -12.46
N GLN A 3 1.15 -7.47 -13.38
CA GLN A 3 0.02 -8.35 -13.10
C GLN A 3 0.40 -9.43 -12.08
N ALA A 4 1.63 -9.97 -12.16
CA ALA A 4 2.13 -10.95 -11.21
C ALA A 4 2.16 -10.40 -9.77
N ARG A 5 2.56 -9.11 -9.58
CA ARG A 5 2.49 -8.46 -8.27
C ARG A 5 1.05 -8.32 -7.78
N ILE A 6 0.13 -7.87 -8.66
CA ILE A 6 -1.28 -7.68 -8.29
C ILE A 6 -1.87 -9.01 -7.82
N ASN A 7 -1.67 -10.07 -8.59
CA ASN A 7 -2.17 -11.40 -8.27
C ASN A 7 -1.55 -11.94 -6.97
N ALA A 8 -0.22 -11.75 -6.78
CA ALA A 8 0.47 -12.15 -5.57
C ALA A 8 -0.07 -11.44 -4.32
N TYR A 9 -0.31 -10.13 -4.41
CA TYR A 9 -0.86 -9.37 -3.28
C TYR A 9 -2.29 -9.80 -2.94
N GLN A 10 -3.13 -10.06 -3.94
CA GLN A 10 -4.47 -10.62 -3.72
C GLN A 10 -4.40 -12.00 -3.03
N GLN A 11 -3.47 -12.85 -3.44
CA GLN A 11 -3.26 -14.15 -2.81
C GLN A 11 -2.75 -14.01 -1.36
N ILE A 12 -1.83 -13.07 -1.09
CA ILE A 12 -1.34 -12.75 0.25
C ILE A 12 -2.50 -12.24 1.12
N ASP A 13 -3.34 -11.33 0.61
CA ASP A 13 -4.50 -10.82 1.32
C ASP A 13 -5.49 -11.93 1.70
N GLN A 14 -5.71 -12.90 0.82
CA GLN A 14 -6.54 -14.08 1.10
C GLN A 14 -5.88 -15.00 2.14
N GLN A 15 -4.58 -15.27 1.99
CA GLN A 15 -3.82 -16.14 2.88
C GLN A 15 -3.77 -15.59 4.31
N PHE A 16 -3.66 -14.29 4.46
CA PHE A 16 -3.54 -13.58 5.74
C PHE A 16 -4.82 -12.83 6.16
N ALA A 17 -5.99 -13.17 5.60
CA ALA A 17 -7.25 -12.44 5.81
C ALA A 17 -7.63 -12.27 7.30
N SER A 18 -7.51 -13.32 8.10
CA SER A 18 -7.78 -13.25 9.55
C SER A 18 -6.78 -12.34 10.27
N GLN A 19 -5.50 -12.44 9.91
CA GLN A 19 -4.44 -11.63 10.49
C GLN A 19 -4.58 -10.15 10.11
N ILE A 20 -4.95 -9.85 8.87
CA ILE A 20 -5.26 -8.49 8.42
C ILE A 20 -6.43 -7.90 9.21
N THR A 21 -7.45 -8.71 9.50
CA THR A 21 -8.59 -8.29 10.36
C THR A 21 -8.11 -7.98 11.77
N GLN A 22 -7.28 -8.83 12.38
CA GLN A 22 -6.68 -8.56 13.69
C GLN A 22 -5.84 -7.28 13.70
N LEU A 23 -5.03 -7.05 12.67
CA LEU A 23 -4.24 -5.81 12.54
C LEU A 23 -5.11 -4.56 12.47
N ARG A 24 -6.28 -4.64 11.80
CA ARG A 24 -7.26 -3.53 11.77
C ARG A 24 -7.83 -3.26 13.16
N THR A 25 -8.23 -4.29 13.87
CA THR A 25 -8.74 -4.17 15.25
C THR A 25 -7.68 -3.56 16.16
N MET A 26 -6.43 -4.04 16.11
CA MET A 26 -5.33 -3.48 16.90
C MET A 26 -5.11 -1.98 16.62
N ARG A 27 -5.19 -1.56 15.36
CA ARG A 27 -5.08 -0.13 15.00
C ARG A 27 -6.22 0.71 15.55
N GLN A 28 -7.46 0.20 15.52
CA GLN A 28 -8.62 0.87 16.11
C GLN A 28 -8.48 1.01 17.63
N GLU A 29 -8.03 -0.05 18.31
CA GLU A 29 -7.75 -0.01 19.74
C GLU A 29 -6.63 0.98 20.09
N MET A 30 -5.56 1.03 19.30
CA MET A 30 -4.49 2.02 19.47
C MET A 30 -5.00 3.45 19.28
N GLN A 31 -5.86 3.68 18.29
CA GLN A 31 -6.48 4.99 18.07
C GLN A 31 -7.36 5.40 19.26
N THR A 32 -8.14 4.48 19.82
CA THR A 32 -8.95 4.73 21.03
C THR A 32 -8.06 5.06 22.24
N LEU A 33 -6.96 4.33 22.42
CA LEU A 33 -6.00 4.63 23.48
C LEU A 33 -5.33 6.00 23.30
N GLN A 34 -4.97 6.37 22.06
CA GLN A 34 -4.44 7.70 21.76
C GLN A 34 -5.45 8.81 22.07
N GLN A 35 -6.71 8.62 21.68
CA GLN A 35 -7.79 9.56 22.02
C GLN A 35 -8.01 9.69 23.53
N SER A 36 -7.81 8.61 24.30
CA SER A 36 -7.93 8.67 25.77
C SER A 36 -6.77 9.41 26.45
N LEU A 37 -5.63 9.54 25.77
CA LEU A 37 -4.48 10.35 26.22
C LEU A 37 -4.69 11.84 25.97
N ASP A 38 -5.34 12.21 24.86
CA ASP A 38 -5.65 13.59 24.47
C ASP A 38 -6.85 14.09 25.31
N THR A 39 -6.56 14.49 26.54
CA THR A 39 -7.61 14.85 27.54
C THR A 39 -8.24 16.20 27.26
N ASP A 40 -7.53 17.10 26.60
CA ASP A 40 -8.02 18.43 26.22
C ASP A 40 -8.60 18.46 24.79
N SER A 41 -8.57 17.31 24.08
CA SER A 41 -9.11 17.13 22.72
C SER A 41 -8.52 18.10 21.68
N ASN A 42 -7.24 18.47 21.84
CA ASN A 42 -6.56 19.35 20.90
C ASN A 42 -5.91 18.60 19.72
N GLY A 43 -5.96 17.26 19.71
CA GLY A 43 -5.41 16.37 18.69
C GLY A 43 -3.90 16.12 18.86
N GLN A 44 -3.30 16.57 19.95
CA GLN A 44 -1.88 16.37 20.26
C GLN A 44 -1.73 15.84 21.69
N ILE A 45 -0.89 14.84 21.87
CA ILE A 45 -0.60 14.31 23.20
C ILE A 45 0.58 15.07 23.79
N SER A 46 0.29 15.87 24.82
CA SER A 46 1.32 16.63 25.56
C SER A 46 2.13 15.71 26.49
N GLN A 47 3.30 16.20 26.90
CA GLN A 47 4.13 15.48 27.88
C GLN A 47 3.42 15.32 29.22
N ALA A 48 2.61 16.29 29.64
CA ALA A 48 1.84 16.23 30.89
C ALA A 48 0.77 15.13 30.85
N GLU A 49 0.04 15.02 29.74
CA GLU A 49 -0.96 13.96 29.53
C GLU A 49 -0.36 12.57 29.49
N ALA A 50 0.79 12.41 28.80
CA ALA A 50 1.53 11.16 28.79
C ALA A 50 2.05 10.77 30.19
N GLN A 51 2.53 11.74 30.97
CA GLN A 51 2.99 11.49 32.35
C GLN A 51 1.84 11.16 33.30
N ALA A 52 0.68 11.80 33.15
CA ALA A 52 -0.49 11.52 33.94
C ALA A 52 -1.08 10.12 33.67
N ASN A 53 -0.89 9.59 32.46
CA ASN A 53 -1.50 8.35 32.00
C ASN A 53 -0.45 7.29 31.56
N GLN A 54 0.59 7.08 32.34
CA GLN A 54 1.71 6.16 31.99
C GLN A 54 1.26 4.73 31.66
N SER A 55 0.19 4.23 32.30
CA SER A 55 -0.34 2.90 32.00
C SER A 55 -0.89 2.79 30.56
N VAL A 56 -1.51 3.85 30.05
CA VAL A 56 -2.00 3.90 28.67
C VAL A 56 -0.84 4.00 27.68
N VAL A 57 0.19 4.77 28.00
CA VAL A 57 1.42 4.85 27.18
C VAL A 57 2.09 3.47 27.08
N GLN A 58 2.18 2.73 28.19
CA GLN A 58 2.72 1.37 28.17
C GLN A 58 1.86 0.40 27.33
N GLN A 59 0.55 0.50 27.42
CA GLN A 59 -0.37 -0.30 26.57
C GLN A 59 -0.18 0.02 25.07
N LEU A 60 -0.03 1.28 24.72
CA LEU A 60 0.25 1.69 23.34
C LEU A 60 1.57 1.10 22.84
N GLN A 61 2.64 1.17 23.62
CA GLN A 61 3.94 0.59 23.26
C GLN A 61 3.86 -0.94 23.07
N GLN A 62 3.14 -1.63 23.94
CA GLN A 62 2.93 -3.07 23.82
C GLN A 62 2.13 -3.43 22.55
N LYS A 63 1.06 -2.67 22.26
CA LYS A 63 0.25 -2.87 21.06
C LYS A 63 1.03 -2.57 19.78
N GLU A 64 1.89 -1.56 19.80
CA GLU A 64 2.76 -1.24 18.67
C GLU A 64 3.73 -2.39 18.37
N GLN A 65 4.35 -2.98 19.39
CA GLN A 65 5.20 -4.16 19.24
C GLN A 65 4.41 -5.37 18.70
N GLN A 66 3.22 -5.62 19.24
CA GLN A 66 2.33 -6.69 18.75
C GLN A 66 1.92 -6.48 17.29
N LEU A 67 1.56 -5.24 16.91
CA LEU A 67 1.21 -4.88 15.55
C LEU A 67 2.39 -5.13 14.60
N GLN A 68 3.59 -4.73 14.99
CA GLN A 68 4.81 -4.94 14.22
C GLN A 68 5.11 -6.42 14.02
N GLN A 69 5.05 -7.22 15.08
CA GLN A 69 5.26 -8.67 15.01
C GLN A 69 4.20 -9.36 14.15
N ALA A 70 2.93 -9.01 14.32
CA ALA A 70 1.83 -9.58 13.57
C ALA A 70 1.83 -9.17 12.09
N SER A 71 2.36 -8.00 11.72
CA SER A 71 2.47 -7.57 10.33
C SER A 71 3.66 -8.17 9.58
N GLN A 72 4.68 -8.62 10.29
CA GLN A 72 5.94 -9.10 9.71
C GLN A 72 5.77 -10.22 8.66
N PRO A 73 4.97 -11.29 8.88
CA PRO A 73 4.80 -12.34 7.88
C PRO A 73 4.21 -11.82 6.56
N ILE A 74 3.28 -10.86 6.62
CA ILE A 74 2.67 -10.24 5.45
C ILE A 74 3.71 -9.43 4.67
N VAL A 75 4.50 -8.61 5.38
CA VAL A 75 5.58 -7.81 4.78
C VAL A 75 6.61 -8.72 4.12
N LEU A 76 7.00 -9.84 4.76
CA LEU A 76 7.94 -10.81 4.18
C LEU A 76 7.39 -11.47 2.92
N ALA A 77 6.12 -11.87 2.91
CA ALA A 77 5.47 -12.46 1.74
C ALA A 77 5.43 -11.45 0.57
N GLN A 78 5.06 -10.20 0.83
CA GLN A 78 5.04 -9.12 -0.16
C GLN A 78 6.45 -8.82 -0.69
N THR A 79 7.44 -8.75 0.20
CA THR A 79 8.84 -8.49 -0.19
C THR A 79 9.39 -9.62 -1.04
N TYR A 80 9.08 -10.88 -0.72
CA TYR A 80 9.50 -12.03 -1.51
C TYR A 80 8.90 -12.02 -2.91
N ALA A 81 7.62 -11.69 -3.03
CA ALA A 81 6.97 -11.52 -4.33
C ALA A 81 7.64 -10.42 -5.18
N ILE A 82 7.99 -9.28 -4.58
CA ILE A 82 8.69 -8.19 -5.25
C ILE A 82 10.10 -8.59 -5.66
N GLU A 83 10.82 -9.30 -4.79
CA GLU A 83 12.21 -9.72 -5.07
C GLU A 83 12.31 -10.60 -6.31
N GLN A 84 11.34 -11.50 -6.53
CA GLN A 84 11.29 -12.32 -7.73
C GLN A 84 11.13 -11.46 -9.00
N LEU A 85 10.35 -10.39 -8.95
CA LEU A 85 10.21 -9.44 -10.05
C LEU A 85 11.48 -8.61 -10.29
N ILE A 86 12.14 -8.15 -9.22
CA ILE A 86 13.38 -7.40 -9.32
C ILE A 86 14.49 -8.25 -9.94
N ASN A 87 14.57 -9.53 -9.58
CA ASN A 87 15.59 -10.44 -10.12
C ASN A 87 15.53 -10.58 -11.65
N ASP A 88 14.37 -10.44 -12.24
CA ASP A 88 14.19 -10.57 -13.69
C ASP A 88 14.13 -9.21 -14.42
N TYR A 89 14.07 -8.11 -13.68
CA TYR A 89 13.88 -6.78 -14.25
C TYR A 89 15.02 -6.36 -15.19
N GLN A 90 16.27 -6.69 -14.87
CA GLN A 90 17.41 -6.38 -15.75
C GLN A 90 17.30 -7.09 -17.11
N ASN A 91 16.85 -8.34 -17.11
CA ASN A 91 16.64 -9.10 -18.34
C ASN A 91 15.54 -8.47 -19.19
N VAL A 92 14.47 -8.02 -18.53
CA VAL A 92 13.36 -7.32 -19.18
C VAL A 92 13.84 -6.00 -19.80
N GLN A 93 14.63 -5.22 -19.08
CA GLN A 93 15.20 -3.98 -19.61
C GLN A 93 16.05 -4.25 -20.85
N GLN A 94 16.95 -5.22 -20.81
CA GLN A 94 17.79 -5.60 -21.95
C GLN A 94 16.95 -6.03 -23.15
N GLN A 95 15.91 -6.83 -22.93
CA GLN A 95 14.99 -7.27 -23.97
C GLN A 95 14.31 -6.08 -24.67
N VAL A 96 13.72 -5.15 -23.89
CA VAL A 96 13.02 -3.98 -24.43
C VAL A 96 14.00 -3.04 -25.15
N VAL A 97 15.17 -2.79 -24.56
CA VAL A 97 16.23 -1.97 -25.18
C VAL A 97 16.65 -2.53 -26.54
N GLN A 98 16.86 -3.85 -26.66
CA GLN A 98 17.22 -4.49 -27.93
C GLN A 98 16.08 -4.46 -28.95
N GLN A 99 14.86 -4.80 -28.53
CA GLN A 99 13.69 -4.82 -29.42
C GLN A 99 13.36 -3.45 -30.01
N LYS A 100 13.47 -2.40 -29.19
CA LYS A 100 13.17 -1.02 -29.59
C LYS A 100 14.39 -0.25 -30.09
N LYS A 101 15.57 -0.87 -30.11
CA LYS A 101 16.85 -0.25 -30.51
C LYS A 101 17.15 1.04 -29.73
N ILE A 102 16.86 1.01 -28.42
CA ILE A 102 17.08 2.16 -27.54
C ILE A 102 18.57 2.33 -27.31
N GLN A 103 19.10 3.53 -27.54
CA GLN A 103 20.52 3.85 -27.34
C GLN A 103 20.80 4.37 -25.92
N LEU A 104 19.79 4.97 -25.27
CA LEU A 104 19.92 5.52 -23.94
C LEU A 104 18.61 5.35 -23.17
N LEU A 105 18.68 4.72 -21.99
CA LEU A 105 17.56 4.59 -21.05
C LEU A 105 17.88 5.41 -19.79
N LEU A 106 17.02 6.37 -19.45
CA LEU A 106 17.17 7.26 -18.31
C LEU A 106 16.12 6.95 -17.24
N ASN A 107 16.47 7.18 -15.97
CA ASN A 107 15.51 7.21 -14.90
C ASN A 107 14.59 8.45 -15.03
N PRO A 108 13.30 8.34 -14.67
CA PRO A 108 12.37 9.46 -14.74
C PRO A 108 12.85 10.72 -14.01
N ASP A 109 13.53 10.56 -12.87
CA ASP A 109 14.05 11.65 -12.04
C ASP A 109 15.16 12.48 -12.74
N ALA A 110 15.77 11.92 -13.77
CA ALA A 110 16.79 12.60 -14.57
C ALA A 110 16.20 13.39 -15.76
N ILE A 111 14.88 13.36 -15.94
CA ILE A 111 14.17 13.93 -17.09
C ILE A 111 13.30 15.10 -16.63
N GLN A 112 13.61 16.31 -17.10
CA GLN A 112 12.76 17.49 -16.85
C GLN A 112 11.53 17.51 -17.75
N TRP A 113 11.70 17.11 -18.99
CA TRP A 113 10.65 17.01 -19.99
C TRP A 113 11.00 15.99 -21.08
N ALA A 114 10.00 15.21 -21.49
CA ALA A 114 10.11 14.29 -22.61
C ALA A 114 8.71 14.08 -23.22
N PRO A 115 8.58 13.87 -24.54
CA PRO A 115 7.30 13.49 -25.12
C PRO A 115 6.91 12.06 -24.70
N ASP A 116 5.62 11.79 -24.60
CA ASP A 116 5.09 10.47 -24.20
C ASP A 116 5.60 9.32 -25.07
N ALA A 117 5.89 9.60 -26.34
CA ALA A 117 6.38 8.62 -27.32
C ALA A 117 7.73 7.96 -26.92
N VAL A 118 8.53 8.59 -26.06
CA VAL A 118 9.80 8.01 -25.55
C VAL A 118 9.63 7.25 -24.23
N ASN A 119 8.43 7.25 -23.67
CA ASN A 119 8.15 6.54 -22.42
C ASN A 119 7.95 5.04 -22.70
N VAL A 120 8.87 4.22 -22.23
CA VAL A 120 8.85 2.76 -22.44
C VAL A 120 8.37 1.99 -21.21
N THR A 121 7.75 2.66 -20.25
CA THR A 121 7.27 2.03 -19.02
C THR A 121 6.27 0.90 -19.30
N ASP A 122 5.31 1.13 -20.19
CA ASP A 122 4.29 0.12 -20.52
C ASP A 122 4.89 -1.07 -21.27
N ASP A 123 5.91 -0.84 -22.11
CA ASP A 123 6.66 -1.93 -22.77
C ASP A 123 7.43 -2.77 -21.76
N LEU A 124 8.07 -2.14 -20.79
CA LEU A 124 8.75 -2.83 -19.68
C LEU A 124 7.76 -3.65 -18.84
N VAL A 125 6.59 -3.08 -18.53
CA VAL A 125 5.53 -3.79 -17.80
C VAL A 125 5.00 -4.97 -18.62
N ALA A 126 4.75 -4.80 -19.91
CA ALA A 126 4.29 -5.87 -20.77
C ALA A 126 5.32 -7.01 -20.87
N ALA A 127 6.58 -6.68 -21.09
CA ALA A 127 7.67 -7.66 -21.14
C ALA A 127 7.86 -8.38 -19.80
N LEU A 128 7.74 -7.67 -18.67
CA LEU A 128 7.80 -8.27 -17.34
C LEU A 128 6.64 -9.23 -17.10
N ASN A 129 5.42 -8.89 -17.50
CA ASN A 129 4.24 -9.76 -17.37
C ASN A 129 4.35 -11.03 -18.23
N GLN A 130 4.97 -10.95 -19.40
CA GLN A 130 5.23 -12.12 -20.24
C GLN A 130 6.29 -13.04 -19.63
N ARG A 131 7.35 -12.46 -19.10
CA ARG A 131 8.50 -13.19 -18.56
C ARG A 131 8.22 -13.79 -17.17
N VAL A 132 7.51 -13.05 -16.34
CA VAL A 132 7.16 -13.43 -14.97
C VAL A 132 5.64 -13.37 -14.82
N PRO A 133 4.90 -14.37 -15.32
CA PRO A 133 3.43 -14.39 -15.26
C PRO A 133 2.88 -14.58 -13.84
N SER A 134 3.67 -15.21 -12.96
CA SER A 134 3.33 -15.45 -11.55
C SER A 134 4.57 -15.46 -10.68
N VAL A 135 4.38 -15.16 -9.39
CA VAL A 135 5.43 -15.24 -8.37
C VAL A 135 4.89 -16.01 -7.15
N GLN A 136 5.79 -16.58 -6.37
CA GLN A 136 5.44 -17.27 -5.13
C GLN A 136 5.21 -16.26 -4.00
N THR A 137 4.25 -16.56 -3.13
CA THR A 137 3.90 -15.71 -1.98
C THR A 137 4.44 -16.23 -0.65
N THR A 138 4.95 -17.47 -0.63
CA THR A 138 5.53 -18.10 0.57
C THR A 138 7.05 -18.13 0.44
N PRO A 139 7.79 -17.35 1.24
CA PRO A 139 9.26 -17.40 1.24
C PRO A 139 9.75 -18.79 1.67
N PRO A 140 10.85 -19.31 1.09
CA PRO A 140 11.45 -20.54 1.55
C PRO A 140 12.05 -20.41 2.95
N ALA A 141 12.19 -21.52 3.65
CA ALA A 141 12.77 -21.54 4.99
C ALA A 141 14.18 -20.92 4.99
N GLY A 142 14.43 -20.01 5.92
CA GLY A 142 15.72 -19.32 6.04
C GLY A 142 15.95 -18.19 5.02
N TRP A 143 15.01 -17.90 4.14
CA TRP A 143 15.11 -16.74 3.26
C TRP A 143 15.13 -15.44 4.04
N ARG A 144 15.98 -14.52 3.61
CA ARG A 144 16.07 -13.17 4.16
C ARG A 144 15.97 -12.16 3.00
N PRO A 145 15.13 -11.13 3.16
CA PRO A 145 14.98 -10.10 2.13
C PRO A 145 16.28 -9.32 1.93
N ARG A 146 16.57 -8.96 0.69
CA ARG A 146 17.61 -7.99 0.39
C ARG A 146 17.13 -6.58 0.75
N GLN A 147 18.06 -5.70 1.09
CA GLN A 147 17.74 -4.31 1.47
C GLN A 147 17.01 -3.57 0.34
N GLU A 148 17.42 -3.78 -0.91
CA GLU A 148 16.76 -3.23 -2.10
C GLU A 148 15.31 -3.68 -2.22
N SER A 149 15.03 -4.97 -1.97
CA SER A 149 13.69 -5.54 -2.02
C SER A 149 12.78 -4.95 -0.94
N LEU A 150 13.32 -4.74 0.27
CA LEU A 150 12.61 -4.06 1.36
C LEU A 150 12.28 -2.60 1.01
N ALA A 151 13.25 -1.85 0.49
CA ALA A 151 13.05 -0.46 0.08
C ALA A 151 11.99 -0.35 -1.03
N THR A 152 12.04 -1.25 -2.02
CA THR A 152 11.06 -1.30 -3.10
C THR A 152 9.66 -1.65 -2.56
N GLN A 153 9.56 -2.62 -1.64
CA GLN A 153 8.29 -2.98 -1.00
C GLN A 153 7.68 -1.80 -0.24
N GLN A 154 8.48 -1.06 0.52
CA GLN A 154 8.04 0.14 1.23
C GLN A 154 7.52 1.21 0.26
N THR A 155 8.24 1.47 -0.84
CA THR A 155 7.81 2.39 -1.89
C THR A 155 6.48 1.96 -2.52
N VAL A 156 6.33 0.68 -2.85
CA VAL A 156 5.09 0.12 -3.40
C VAL A 156 3.94 0.29 -2.41
N SER A 157 4.15 0.00 -1.14
CA SER A 157 3.13 0.15 -0.09
C SER A 157 2.69 1.60 0.07
N GLN A 158 3.63 2.56 0.02
CA GLN A 158 3.33 3.99 0.09
C GLN A 158 2.50 4.46 -1.12
N VAL A 159 2.86 4.03 -2.33
CA VAL A 159 2.11 4.34 -3.55
C VAL A 159 0.69 3.77 -3.48
N LEU A 160 0.52 2.53 -3.04
CA LEU A 160 -0.79 1.90 -2.90
C LEU A 160 -1.66 2.63 -1.87
N LEU A 161 -1.08 3.05 -0.75
CA LEU A 161 -1.78 3.84 0.28
C LEU A 161 -2.25 5.18 -0.28
N ASN A 162 -1.39 5.91 -0.98
CA ASN A 162 -1.73 7.19 -1.60
C ASN A 162 -2.86 7.04 -2.64
N VAL A 163 -2.81 6.00 -3.47
CA VAL A 163 -3.86 5.71 -4.46
C VAL A 163 -5.19 5.40 -3.76
N ALA A 164 -5.18 4.60 -2.69
CA ALA A 164 -6.38 4.28 -1.94
C ALA A 164 -7.00 5.52 -1.27
N GLN A 165 -6.18 6.42 -0.72
CA GLN A 165 -6.65 7.68 -0.15
C GLN A 165 -7.25 8.61 -1.20
N GLN A 166 -6.64 8.73 -2.38
CA GLN A 166 -7.19 9.52 -3.48
C GLN A 166 -8.53 8.97 -3.98
N GLN A 167 -8.65 7.65 -4.11
CA GLN A 167 -9.91 7.02 -4.51
C GLN A 167 -11.01 7.24 -3.48
N ALA A 168 -10.70 7.13 -2.18
CA ALA A 168 -11.66 7.39 -1.11
C ALA A 168 -12.14 8.87 -1.11
N ALA A 169 -11.23 9.83 -1.31
CA ALA A 169 -11.58 11.25 -1.41
C ALA A 169 -12.48 11.55 -2.63
N GLN A 170 -12.22 10.93 -3.78
CA GLN A 170 -13.06 11.07 -4.98
C GLN A 170 -14.46 10.50 -4.78
N GLN A 171 -14.57 9.35 -4.12
CA GLN A 171 -15.88 8.74 -3.80
C GLN A 171 -16.70 9.62 -2.88
N GLN A 172 -16.09 10.24 -1.87
CA GLN A 172 -16.78 11.17 -0.96
C GLN A 172 -17.30 12.42 -1.70
N GLN A 173 -16.53 12.97 -2.64
CA GLN A 173 -16.94 14.10 -3.45
C GLN A 173 -18.14 13.77 -4.37
N GLN A 174 -18.14 12.56 -4.96
CA GLN A 174 -19.25 12.10 -5.80
C GLN A 174 -20.53 11.83 -5.00
N ALA A 175 -20.41 11.28 -3.79
CA ALA A 175 -21.55 11.04 -2.90
C ALA A 175 -22.22 12.35 -2.41
N GLY A 176 -21.44 13.43 -2.24
CA GLY A 176 -21.95 14.75 -1.86
C GLY A 176 -22.66 15.52 -2.99
N GLN A 177 -22.55 15.06 -4.25
CA GLN A 177 -23.15 15.72 -5.41
C GLN A 177 -24.45 15.07 -5.91
N GLN A 178 -24.98 14.03 -5.24
CA GLN A 178 -26.30 13.51 -5.59
C GLN A 178 -27.39 14.52 -5.15
N PRO A 179 -28.15 15.10 -6.11
CA PRO A 179 -29.27 15.97 -5.76
C PRO A 179 -30.33 15.18 -4.99
N ALA A 180 -30.79 15.76 -3.89
CA ALA A 180 -31.90 15.23 -3.11
C ALA A 180 -33.07 14.91 -4.07
N GLN A 181 -33.39 13.62 -4.24
CA GLN A 181 -34.55 13.20 -5.00
C GLN A 181 -35.77 13.82 -4.32
N GLN A 182 -36.47 14.65 -5.10
CA GLN A 182 -37.73 15.27 -4.73
C GLN A 182 -38.69 14.20 -4.19
N GLN A 183 -39.06 14.32 -2.94
CA GLN A 183 -40.23 13.61 -2.40
C GLN A 183 -41.44 14.00 -3.25
N PRO A 184 -42.21 13.04 -3.78
CA PRO A 184 -43.45 13.38 -4.45
C PRO A 184 -44.42 13.99 -3.41
N ALA A 185 -44.93 15.19 -3.76
CA ALA A 185 -45.93 15.90 -2.98
C ALA A 185 -47.15 15.00 -2.77
N GLN A 186 -47.52 14.77 -1.53
CA GLN A 186 -48.85 14.15 -1.20
C GLN A 186 -49.95 15.06 -1.67
N PRO A 187 -50.99 14.59 -2.38
CA PRO A 187 -52.14 15.37 -2.70
C PRO A 187 -52.98 15.53 -1.43
N SER A 188 -53.15 16.78 -0.99
CA SER A 188 -54.15 17.16 0.03
C SER A 188 -55.55 16.97 -0.57
N GLY A 189 -56.20 15.87 -0.18
CA GLY A 189 -57.63 15.62 -0.42
C GLY A 189 -58.50 16.43 0.54
N ARG A 190 -59.48 17.10 -0.06
CA ARG A 190 -60.64 17.70 0.61
C ARG A 190 -61.50 16.64 1.30
#